data_2fab945a0ab6ebab4b0fb24471a96ecb
#
_entry.id   2fab945a0ab6ebab4b0fb24471a96ecb
#
_cell.length_a   1.000
_cell.length_b   1.000
_cell.length_c   1.000
_cell.angle_alpha   90.00
_cell.angle_beta   90.00
_cell.angle_gamma   90.00
#
_symmetry.space_group_name_H-M   'P 1'
#
loop_
_entity.id
_entity.type
_entity.pdbx_description
1 polymer ?
#
loop_
_entity_poly.entity_id
_entity_poly.type
_entity_poly.pdbx_seq_one_letter_code
_entity_poly.pdbx_strand_id
1 'polypeptide(L)'
;MKREIVYCEVQPKIVPADRESTVEIRPLFNGGQFRPGQSFVVSHILTEDTRARLNTPVAWERAVAVDSDGVLRVRSFFEGEQEHVIRGVTFENSIEQKTPCELRVYSVADDLLARRPWKGDLHIHSSRSDGMEPPAYVAAASRRIGLDFMAVTDHHRHAPSLEAIAAFADAPHDLRIYPGEEVHPNGIHIVNFGGRFGITDLLKTEECAREVAAIQRSQPPVRPGVDPAWSASTRWTFDKIREAGGLGVFCHPYWTFHAHYSLAEAYIEHLFETEPFDAFELIGGFNHTEPEANLLQVTRYHEERSRGRIIPVVGASDAHGCERGDLFGWYYTIAFAPSLDLPDLIRAVKTGYSVAVEALPGQQARPHGPFRLVKYALFLLREVLPLHDQLCAEEGRLMHRHLAHDTSAHEDLARATGRCGQLYDGLWSPTPPR
;
A
#
# COMPACT_ATOMS: atom_id res chain seq x y z
N MET A 1 -15.33 -9.55 -8.20
CA MET A 1 -15.62 -9.08 -6.83
C MET A 1 -17.10 -9.30 -6.57
N LYS A 2 -17.44 -10.22 -5.68
CA LYS A 2 -18.84 -10.33 -5.22
C LYS A 2 -19.13 -9.04 -4.44
N ARG A 3 -19.93 -8.16 -4.98
CA ARG A 3 -20.61 -7.15 -4.18
C ARG A 3 -21.66 -7.90 -3.37
N GLU A 4 -21.27 -8.37 -2.21
CA GLU A 4 -22.25 -8.79 -1.23
C GLU A 4 -23.06 -7.54 -0.91
N ILE A 5 -24.37 -7.62 -1.12
CA ILE A 5 -25.26 -6.63 -0.55
C ILE A 5 -25.09 -6.81 0.96
N VAL A 6 -24.45 -5.84 1.58
CA VAL A 6 -24.09 -5.93 2.99
C VAL A 6 -25.33 -5.52 3.78
N TYR A 7 -26.09 -6.49 4.26
CA TYR A 7 -27.27 -6.24 5.12
C TYR A 7 -26.89 -5.90 6.55
N CYS A 8 -25.67 -6.21 6.94
CA CYS A 8 -25.13 -5.88 8.25
C CYS A 8 -23.62 -5.68 8.16
N GLU A 9 -23.10 -4.95 9.11
CA GLU A 9 -21.66 -4.76 9.30
C GLU A 9 -21.20 -5.47 10.56
N VAL A 10 -19.89 -5.78 10.63
CA VAL A 10 -19.21 -6.26 11.81
C VAL A 10 -18.08 -5.31 12.17
N GLN A 11 -18.01 -4.93 13.46
CA GLN A 11 -16.96 -4.07 14.01
C GLN A 11 -16.52 -4.58 15.40
N PRO A 12 -15.20 -4.56 15.68
CA PRO A 12 -14.12 -4.32 14.75
C PRO A 12 -13.95 -5.46 13.73
N LYS A 13 -13.35 -5.15 12.57
CA LYS A 13 -12.95 -6.16 11.57
C LYS A 13 -11.54 -6.73 11.83
N ILE A 14 -10.71 -5.96 12.53
CA ILE A 14 -9.36 -6.36 12.91
C ILE A 14 -9.28 -6.50 14.42
N VAL A 15 -8.94 -7.68 14.88
CA VAL A 15 -8.89 -8.04 16.30
C VAL A 15 -7.51 -8.60 16.68
N PRO A 16 -7.13 -8.57 17.98
CA PRO A 16 -5.89 -9.21 18.40
C PRO A 16 -6.01 -10.73 18.28
N ALA A 17 -4.94 -11.36 17.79
CA ALA A 17 -4.80 -12.82 17.75
C ALA A 17 -4.59 -13.40 19.14
N ASP A 18 -4.98 -14.67 19.31
CA ASP A 18 -4.82 -15.47 20.52
C ASP A 18 -5.44 -14.84 21.79
N ARG A 19 -6.53 -14.10 21.59
CA ARG A 19 -7.27 -13.42 22.67
C ARG A 19 -8.78 -13.50 22.46
N GLU A 20 -9.51 -13.35 23.57
CA GLU A 20 -10.94 -13.10 23.48
C GLU A 20 -11.19 -11.65 23.03
N SER A 21 -12.06 -11.51 22.06
CA SER A 21 -12.58 -10.22 21.59
C SER A 21 -14.08 -10.30 21.38
N THR A 22 -14.74 -9.15 21.50
CA THR A 22 -16.15 -9.01 21.16
C THR A 22 -16.28 -8.25 19.87
N VAL A 23 -17.02 -8.79 18.91
CA VAL A 23 -17.40 -8.10 17.70
C VAL A 23 -18.89 -7.76 17.76
N GLU A 24 -19.23 -6.57 17.31
CA GLU A 24 -20.59 -6.06 17.21
C GLU A 24 -21.10 -6.21 15.79
N ILE A 25 -22.27 -6.78 15.64
CA ILE A 25 -22.95 -6.92 14.36
C ILE A 25 -24.18 -6.02 14.39
N ARG A 26 -24.23 -5.08 13.44
CA ARG A 26 -25.31 -4.09 13.31
C ARG A 26 -25.98 -4.23 11.95
N PRO A 27 -27.33 -4.15 11.88
CA PRO A 27 -28.00 -4.12 10.59
C PRO A 27 -27.70 -2.82 9.85
N LEU A 28 -27.52 -2.92 8.54
CA LEU A 28 -27.39 -1.79 7.63
C LEU A 28 -28.73 -1.60 6.90
N PHE A 29 -29.08 -0.35 6.63
CA PHE A 29 -30.32 0.05 5.93
C PHE A 29 -31.59 -0.29 6.69
N ASN A 30 -32.67 0.38 6.34
CA ASN A 30 -33.98 0.30 7.02
C ASN A 30 -34.73 -1.04 6.85
N GLY A 31 -34.16 -2.00 6.14
CA GLY A 31 -34.81 -3.30 5.83
C GLY A 31 -34.57 -4.41 6.85
N GLY A 32 -33.69 -4.23 7.82
CA GLY A 32 -33.37 -5.23 8.81
C GLY A 32 -33.09 -4.59 10.17
N GLN A 33 -34.03 -4.66 11.08
CA GLN A 33 -33.76 -4.29 12.48
C GLN A 33 -33.65 -5.56 13.30
N PHE A 34 -32.61 -5.67 14.11
CA PHE A 34 -32.53 -6.67 15.13
C PHE A 34 -33.49 -6.30 16.26
N ARG A 35 -34.32 -7.24 16.67
CA ARG A 35 -35.23 -7.03 17.81
C ARG A 35 -34.52 -7.42 19.10
N PRO A 36 -34.54 -6.60 20.14
CA PRO A 36 -34.01 -6.98 21.45
C PRO A 36 -34.54 -8.35 21.90
N GLY A 37 -33.65 -9.22 22.32
CA GLY A 37 -33.99 -10.60 22.71
C GLY A 37 -34.17 -11.59 21.55
N GLN A 38 -34.14 -11.15 20.29
CA GLN A 38 -34.11 -12.05 19.14
C GLN A 38 -32.84 -12.89 19.19
N SER A 39 -32.93 -14.18 18.93
CA SER A 39 -31.80 -15.10 19.02
C SER A 39 -31.42 -15.61 17.62
N PHE A 40 -30.11 -15.65 17.34
CA PHE A 40 -29.53 -16.24 16.14
C PHE A 40 -28.63 -17.41 16.52
N VAL A 41 -28.65 -18.49 15.75
CA VAL A 41 -27.64 -19.56 15.86
C VAL A 41 -26.42 -19.11 15.07
N VAL A 42 -25.38 -18.75 15.78
CA VAL A 42 -24.14 -18.18 15.22
C VAL A 42 -23.05 -19.23 15.24
N SER A 43 -22.39 -19.41 14.11
CA SER A 43 -21.19 -20.25 13.97
C SER A 43 -19.96 -19.37 13.81
N HIS A 44 -18.87 -19.73 14.48
CA HIS A 44 -17.54 -19.14 14.28
C HIS A 44 -16.64 -20.16 13.58
N ILE A 45 -16.10 -19.78 12.43
CA ILE A 45 -15.31 -20.63 11.55
C ILE A 45 -13.91 -20.03 11.44
N LEU A 46 -12.89 -20.84 11.69
CA LEU A 46 -11.49 -20.51 11.45
C LEU A 46 -11.12 -20.98 10.05
N THR A 47 -10.58 -20.09 9.20
CA THR A 47 -10.26 -20.46 7.81
C THR A 47 -9.04 -21.37 7.71
N GLU A 48 -8.18 -21.38 8.72
CA GLU A 48 -6.96 -22.22 8.78
C GLU A 48 -7.08 -23.38 9.78
N ASP A 49 -8.31 -23.79 10.15
CA ASP A 49 -8.51 -24.90 11.10
C ASP A 49 -8.18 -26.25 10.44
N THR A 50 -7.13 -26.89 10.93
CA THR A 50 -6.73 -28.24 10.47
C THR A 50 -7.69 -29.34 10.92
N ARG A 51 -8.57 -29.07 11.92
CA ARG A 51 -9.61 -29.98 12.39
C ARG A 51 -10.78 -30.08 11.41
N ALA A 52 -10.84 -29.20 10.44
CA ALA A 52 -11.87 -29.10 9.40
C ALA A 52 -11.93 -30.30 8.43
N ARG A 53 -11.27 -31.42 8.71
CA ARG A 53 -11.18 -32.55 7.80
C ARG A 53 -12.51 -33.24 7.50
N LEU A 54 -13.57 -32.97 8.22
CA LEU A 54 -14.85 -33.71 8.11
C LEU A 54 -16.06 -32.79 8.27
N ASN A 55 -16.38 -32.00 7.26
CA ASN A 55 -17.68 -31.33 7.08
C ASN A 55 -18.20 -30.37 8.18
N THR A 56 -17.44 -30.10 9.25
CA THR A 56 -17.81 -29.16 10.29
C THR A 56 -16.63 -28.25 10.69
N PRO A 57 -16.32 -27.22 9.90
CA PRO A 57 -15.19 -26.32 10.17
C PRO A 57 -15.54 -25.23 11.19
N VAL A 58 -16.27 -25.56 12.23
CA VAL A 58 -16.73 -24.57 13.24
C VAL A 58 -15.90 -24.68 14.51
N ALA A 59 -15.32 -23.58 14.96
CA ALA A 59 -14.72 -23.52 16.29
C ALA A 59 -15.81 -23.70 17.38
N TRP A 60 -16.98 -23.08 17.16
CA TRP A 60 -18.17 -23.25 17.95
C TRP A 60 -19.43 -22.81 17.20
N GLU A 61 -20.59 -23.36 17.65
CA GLU A 61 -21.91 -22.93 17.24
C GLU A 61 -22.77 -22.75 18.49
N ARG A 62 -23.46 -21.63 18.63
CA ARG A 62 -24.32 -21.34 19.75
C ARG A 62 -25.39 -20.29 19.44
N ALA A 63 -26.45 -20.29 20.23
CA ALA A 63 -27.45 -19.22 20.22
C ALA A 63 -26.87 -17.95 20.85
N VAL A 64 -26.99 -16.81 20.16
CA VAL A 64 -26.60 -15.49 20.65
C VAL A 64 -27.81 -14.57 20.52
N ALA A 65 -28.19 -13.92 21.62
CA ALA A 65 -29.30 -13.00 21.63
C ALA A 65 -28.86 -11.57 21.33
N VAL A 66 -29.72 -10.84 20.64
CA VAL A 66 -29.58 -9.40 20.40
C VAL A 66 -29.79 -8.66 21.73
N ASP A 67 -28.88 -7.74 22.02
CA ASP A 67 -28.92 -6.91 23.21
C ASP A 67 -30.08 -5.89 23.19
N SER A 68 -30.31 -5.22 24.31
CA SER A 68 -31.37 -4.23 24.46
C SER A 68 -31.26 -3.02 23.56
N ASP A 69 -30.04 -2.72 23.04
CA ASP A 69 -29.73 -1.64 22.11
C ASP A 69 -29.83 -2.06 20.63
N GLY A 70 -30.31 -3.28 20.34
CA GLY A 70 -30.46 -3.77 18.98
C GLY A 70 -29.15 -4.22 18.32
N VAL A 71 -28.10 -4.45 19.09
CA VAL A 71 -26.80 -4.93 18.62
C VAL A 71 -26.62 -6.40 18.94
N LEU A 72 -26.11 -7.17 17.99
CA LEU A 72 -25.74 -8.57 18.25
C LEU A 72 -24.24 -8.63 18.58
N ARG A 73 -23.92 -8.90 19.84
CA ARG A 73 -22.52 -9.00 20.33
C ARG A 73 -22.05 -10.44 20.38
N VAL A 74 -21.01 -10.73 19.62
CA VAL A 74 -20.40 -12.05 19.52
C VAL A 74 -19.02 -12.01 20.19
N ARG A 75 -18.93 -12.58 21.40
CA ARG A 75 -17.65 -12.76 22.10
C ARG A 75 -17.04 -14.08 21.69
N SER A 76 -15.78 -14.09 21.25
CA SER A 76 -15.06 -15.29 20.85
C SER A 76 -13.56 -15.18 21.10
N PHE A 77 -12.90 -16.33 21.20
CA PHE A 77 -11.45 -16.42 21.15
C PHE A 77 -11.02 -16.49 19.68
N PHE A 78 -10.12 -15.58 19.25
CA PHE A 78 -9.63 -15.47 17.89
C PHE A 78 -8.23 -16.09 17.79
N GLU A 79 -8.19 -17.39 17.48
CA GLU A 79 -6.97 -18.20 17.42
C GLU A 79 -6.12 -17.86 16.21
N GLY A 80 -4.83 -17.57 16.42
CA GLY A 80 -3.82 -17.34 15.39
C GLY A 80 -4.00 -16.07 14.55
N GLU A 81 -3.07 -15.81 13.66
CA GLU A 81 -3.17 -14.75 12.65
C GLU A 81 -3.88 -15.26 11.40
N GLN A 82 -5.19 -15.09 11.32
CA GLN A 82 -5.98 -15.63 10.22
C GLN A 82 -7.31 -14.91 10.05
N GLU A 83 -7.98 -15.25 8.97
CA GLU A 83 -9.35 -14.85 8.73
C GLU A 83 -10.33 -15.75 9.51
N HIS A 84 -11.36 -15.14 10.06
CA HIS A 84 -12.47 -15.80 10.75
C HIS A 84 -13.77 -15.44 10.06
N VAL A 85 -14.68 -16.40 9.95
CA VAL A 85 -16.02 -16.18 9.39
C VAL A 85 -17.04 -16.39 10.50
N ILE A 86 -17.88 -15.37 10.73
CA ILE A 86 -19.06 -15.44 11.59
C ILE A 86 -20.27 -15.62 10.70
N ARG A 87 -20.96 -16.73 10.83
CA ARG A 87 -22.11 -17.13 10.01
C ARG A 87 -23.33 -17.37 10.89
N GLY A 88 -24.51 -17.33 10.30
CA GLY A 88 -25.76 -17.68 10.98
C GLY A 88 -26.69 -16.50 11.23
N VAL A 89 -26.23 -15.26 11.01
CA VAL A 89 -27.11 -14.10 11.01
C VAL A 89 -27.90 -14.10 9.70
N THR A 90 -29.21 -14.25 9.80
CA THR A 90 -30.09 -14.33 8.62
C THR A 90 -31.05 -13.17 8.59
N PHE A 91 -31.28 -12.61 7.42
CA PHE A 91 -32.33 -11.60 7.17
C PHE A 91 -33.49 -12.25 6.42
N GLU A 92 -34.70 -11.92 6.84
CA GLU A 92 -35.91 -12.29 6.09
C GLU A 92 -36.04 -11.31 4.91
N ASN A 93 -35.71 -11.77 3.73
CA ASN A 93 -36.15 -11.09 2.52
C ASN A 93 -37.64 -11.34 2.31
N SER A 94 -38.38 -10.37 1.78
CA SER A 94 -39.83 -10.42 1.52
C SER A 94 -40.27 -11.54 0.55
N ILE A 95 -39.35 -12.39 0.10
CA ILE A 95 -39.56 -13.54 -0.76
C ILE A 95 -38.78 -14.72 -0.15
N GLU A 96 -39.40 -15.42 0.80
CA GLU A 96 -39.11 -16.77 1.32
C GLU A 96 -37.65 -17.29 1.36
N GLN A 97 -36.62 -16.46 1.16
CA GLN A 97 -35.23 -16.89 1.23
C GLN A 97 -34.50 -16.20 2.41
N LYS A 98 -34.13 -17.01 3.39
CA LYS A 98 -33.20 -16.61 4.43
C LYS A 98 -31.78 -16.65 3.86
N THR A 99 -31.20 -15.50 3.57
CA THR A 99 -29.80 -15.41 3.12
C THR A 99 -28.91 -15.26 4.36
N PRO A 100 -28.05 -16.24 4.67
CA PRO A 100 -27.11 -16.09 5.78
C PRO A 100 -26.03 -15.07 5.41
N CYS A 101 -25.76 -14.13 6.30
CA CYS A 101 -24.60 -13.25 6.21
C CYS A 101 -23.32 -14.02 6.60
N GLU A 102 -22.29 -13.89 5.81
CA GLU A 102 -20.93 -14.26 6.15
C GLU A 102 -20.15 -13.01 6.51
N LEU A 103 -19.89 -12.82 7.78
CA LEU A 103 -19.17 -11.66 8.30
C LEU A 103 -17.73 -12.07 8.56
N ARG A 104 -16.80 -11.29 8.06
CA ARG A 104 -15.39 -11.62 8.06
C ARG A 104 -14.61 -10.69 8.97
N VAL A 105 -13.78 -11.30 9.82
CA VAL A 105 -12.90 -10.65 10.80
C VAL A 105 -11.51 -11.23 10.62
N TYR A 106 -10.47 -10.42 10.79
CA TYR A 106 -9.09 -10.90 10.74
C TYR A 106 -8.40 -10.66 12.08
N SER A 107 -7.77 -11.69 12.63
CA SER A 107 -6.96 -11.57 13.83
C SER A 107 -5.48 -11.36 13.47
N VAL A 108 -4.83 -10.44 14.15
CA VAL A 108 -3.43 -10.08 13.94
C VAL A 108 -2.66 -10.06 15.26
N ALA A 109 -1.37 -10.34 15.22
CA ALA A 109 -0.48 -10.16 16.36
C ALA A 109 -0.28 -8.65 16.66
N ASP A 110 0.22 -8.35 17.86
CA ASP A 110 0.33 -6.97 18.38
C ASP A 110 1.11 -6.02 17.47
N ASP A 111 2.12 -6.53 16.76
CA ASP A 111 2.92 -5.73 15.84
C ASP A 111 2.12 -5.20 14.63
N LEU A 112 1.20 -6.01 14.08
CA LEU A 112 0.29 -5.57 13.02
C LEU A 112 -0.93 -4.82 13.56
N LEU A 113 -1.41 -5.17 14.77
CA LEU A 113 -2.53 -4.47 15.40
C LEU A 113 -2.22 -2.98 15.63
N ALA A 114 -0.95 -2.66 15.95
CA ALA A 114 -0.46 -1.30 16.15
C ALA A 114 -0.22 -0.51 14.85
N ARG A 115 -0.52 -1.08 13.69
CA ARG A 115 -0.25 -0.48 12.36
C ARG A 115 -1.54 -0.31 11.57
N ARG A 116 -1.50 0.59 10.59
CA ARG A 116 -2.57 0.78 9.60
C ARG A 116 -2.02 0.49 8.20
N PRO A 117 -2.86 0.03 7.27
CA PRO A 117 -2.45 -0.27 5.89
C PRO A 117 -2.53 0.99 5.04
N TRP A 118 -1.45 1.76 5.01
CA TRP A 118 -1.38 2.97 4.20
C TRP A 118 -1.10 2.63 2.74
N LYS A 119 -1.97 3.06 1.85
CA LYS A 119 -1.88 2.84 0.41
C LYS A 119 -1.14 3.99 -0.24
N GLY A 120 -0.10 3.73 -1.02
CA GLY A 120 0.68 4.80 -1.64
C GLY A 120 1.38 4.40 -2.91
N ASP A 121 1.76 5.41 -3.69
CA ASP A 121 2.57 5.29 -4.89
C ASP A 121 3.78 6.20 -4.78
N LEU A 122 4.96 5.62 -4.92
CA LEU A 122 6.23 6.28 -4.71
C LEU A 122 6.88 6.76 -6.02
N HIS A 123 6.30 6.42 -7.18
CA HIS A 123 6.89 6.65 -8.48
C HIS A 123 5.82 7.07 -9.50
N ILE A 124 5.69 8.38 -9.70
CA ILE A 124 4.69 8.98 -10.61
C ILE A 124 5.31 10.21 -11.29
N HIS A 125 5.08 10.34 -12.60
CA HIS A 125 5.57 11.46 -13.39
C HIS A 125 4.50 12.52 -13.64
N SER A 126 4.96 13.75 -13.83
CA SER A 126 4.14 14.90 -14.17
C SER A 126 4.60 15.56 -15.47
N SER A 127 3.86 16.56 -15.91
CA SER A 127 4.24 17.38 -17.09
C SER A 127 5.51 18.23 -16.90
N ARG A 128 6.20 18.07 -15.77
CA ARG A 128 7.49 18.71 -15.54
C ARG A 128 8.66 17.88 -16.07
N SER A 129 8.42 16.57 -16.35
CA SER A 129 9.31 15.74 -17.17
C SER A 129 8.56 15.27 -18.42
N ASP A 130 8.08 14.08 -18.45
CA ASP A 130 7.43 13.41 -19.58
C ASP A 130 6.03 12.85 -19.27
N GLY A 131 5.50 13.13 -18.08
CA GLY A 131 4.10 12.90 -17.76
C GLY A 131 3.17 13.94 -18.40
N MET A 132 1.86 13.72 -18.28
CA MET A 132 0.85 14.51 -19.00
C MET A 132 0.30 15.68 -18.18
N GLU A 133 0.01 15.45 -16.89
CA GLU A 133 -0.70 16.42 -16.06
C GLU A 133 0.25 17.17 -15.13
N PRO A 134 -0.14 18.41 -14.69
CA PRO A 134 0.66 19.16 -13.72
C PRO A 134 0.78 18.43 -12.36
N PRO A 135 1.86 18.67 -11.58
CA PRO A 135 2.11 17.99 -10.30
C PRO A 135 0.93 18.05 -9.32
N ALA A 136 0.29 19.20 -9.18
CA ALA A 136 -0.87 19.37 -8.31
C ALA A 136 -2.08 18.52 -8.75
N TYR A 137 -2.30 18.42 -10.08
CA TYR A 137 -3.35 17.58 -10.63
C TYR A 137 -3.08 16.10 -10.33
N VAL A 138 -1.84 15.65 -10.52
CA VAL A 138 -1.39 14.29 -10.19
C VAL A 138 -1.68 13.95 -8.72
N ALA A 139 -1.40 14.88 -7.81
CA ALA A 139 -1.67 14.68 -6.37
C ALA A 139 -3.18 14.51 -6.08
N ALA A 140 -4.04 15.38 -6.63
CA ALA A 140 -5.48 15.24 -6.46
C ALA A 140 -6.03 13.95 -7.09
N ALA A 141 -5.53 13.58 -8.28
CA ALA A 141 -5.87 12.32 -8.93
C ALA A 141 -5.44 11.10 -8.11
N SER A 142 -4.26 11.15 -7.50
CA SER A 142 -3.74 10.11 -6.61
C SER A 142 -4.66 9.88 -5.41
N ARG A 143 -5.12 10.96 -4.76
CA ARG A 143 -6.12 10.81 -3.70
C ARG A 143 -7.44 10.24 -4.21
N ARG A 144 -7.89 10.63 -5.39
CA ARG A 144 -9.14 10.15 -6.01
C ARG A 144 -9.16 8.65 -6.25
N ILE A 145 -7.99 8.02 -6.47
CA ILE A 145 -7.87 6.55 -6.64
C ILE A 145 -7.57 5.81 -5.34
N GLY A 146 -7.60 6.48 -4.19
CA GLY A 146 -7.48 5.85 -2.89
C GLY A 146 -6.08 5.86 -2.30
N LEU A 147 -5.16 6.72 -2.73
CA LEU A 147 -3.84 6.81 -2.11
C LEU A 147 -3.87 7.67 -0.83
N ASP A 148 -3.15 7.22 0.19
CA ASP A 148 -2.90 7.94 1.45
C ASP A 148 -1.60 8.72 1.39
N PHE A 149 -0.63 8.27 0.58
CA PHE A 149 0.63 8.95 0.37
C PHE A 149 1.13 8.78 -1.06
N MET A 150 1.90 9.76 -1.53
CA MET A 150 2.52 9.73 -2.83
C MET A 150 3.72 10.67 -2.92
N ALA A 151 4.51 10.52 -3.97
CA ALA A 151 5.48 11.53 -4.42
C ALA A 151 5.38 11.69 -5.93
N VAL A 152 5.50 12.93 -6.40
CA VAL A 152 5.85 13.19 -7.81
C VAL A 152 7.35 13.02 -7.94
N THR A 153 7.79 12.15 -8.84
CA THR A 153 9.19 11.75 -8.97
C THR A 153 9.70 11.96 -10.40
N ASP A 154 9.48 13.15 -10.91
CA ASP A 154 9.89 13.52 -12.27
C ASP A 154 11.36 13.24 -12.52
N HIS A 155 11.68 12.82 -13.74
CA HIS A 155 13.04 12.56 -14.20
C HIS A 155 13.95 13.74 -13.94
N HIS A 156 15.00 13.52 -13.16
CA HIS A 156 16.06 14.50 -12.87
C HIS A 156 15.58 15.81 -12.24
N ARG A 157 14.40 15.82 -11.58
CA ARG A 157 13.79 17.03 -11.06
C ARG A 157 13.11 16.79 -9.70
N HIS A 158 13.65 17.40 -8.68
CA HIS A 158 13.05 17.38 -7.33
C HIS A 158 11.95 18.46 -7.15
N ALA A 159 12.08 19.61 -7.83
CA ALA A 159 11.19 20.76 -7.66
C ALA A 159 9.69 20.47 -7.94
N PRO A 160 9.30 19.60 -8.91
CA PRO A 160 7.89 19.31 -9.15
C PRO A 160 7.17 18.70 -7.96
N SER A 161 7.84 17.88 -7.17
CA SER A 161 7.25 17.35 -5.93
C SER A 161 6.93 18.45 -4.91
N LEU A 162 7.78 19.47 -4.82
CA LEU A 162 7.55 20.64 -3.97
C LEU A 162 6.41 21.52 -4.52
N GLU A 163 6.25 21.61 -5.84
CA GLU A 163 5.10 22.27 -6.48
C GLU A 163 3.78 21.58 -6.07
N ALA A 164 3.73 20.26 -6.10
CA ALA A 164 2.56 19.49 -5.67
C ALA A 164 2.23 19.73 -4.19
N ILE A 165 3.23 19.75 -3.31
CA ILE A 165 3.07 20.03 -1.88
C ILE A 165 2.53 21.45 -1.67
N ALA A 166 3.13 22.44 -2.34
CA ALA A 166 2.75 23.84 -2.18
C ALA A 166 1.32 24.13 -2.64
N ALA A 167 0.82 23.39 -3.65
CA ALA A 167 -0.52 23.59 -4.19
C ALA A 167 -1.66 23.29 -3.19
N PHE A 168 -1.38 22.53 -2.14
CA PHE A 168 -2.36 22.15 -1.11
C PHE A 168 -1.94 22.61 0.30
N ALA A 169 -0.96 23.49 0.42
CA ALA A 169 -0.43 23.92 1.72
C ALA A 169 -1.48 24.60 2.61
N ASP A 170 -2.48 25.24 2.02
CA ASP A 170 -3.57 25.93 2.70
C ASP A 170 -4.90 25.16 2.69
N ALA A 171 -4.93 23.96 2.07
CA ALA A 171 -6.14 23.13 1.98
C ALA A 171 -6.07 21.95 2.95
N PRO A 172 -7.10 21.70 3.78
CA PRO A 172 -7.15 20.51 4.62
C PRO A 172 -7.37 19.26 3.76
N HIS A 173 -6.53 18.25 3.95
CA HIS A 173 -6.66 16.94 3.29
C HIS A 173 -5.88 15.86 4.04
N ASP A 174 -6.25 14.58 3.82
CA ASP A 174 -5.58 13.42 4.44
C ASP A 174 -4.40 12.88 3.60
N LEU A 175 -4.32 13.22 2.29
CA LEU A 175 -3.21 12.78 1.45
C LEU A 175 -1.87 13.34 1.93
N ARG A 176 -0.87 12.49 2.09
CA ARG A 176 0.52 12.91 2.34
C ARG A 176 1.30 12.97 1.04
N ILE A 177 1.68 14.18 0.64
CA ILE A 177 2.51 14.43 -0.56
C ILE A 177 3.94 14.62 -0.07
N TYR A 178 4.85 13.74 -0.51
CA TYR A 178 6.25 13.79 -0.12
C TYR A 178 7.13 14.36 -1.24
N PRO A 179 8.27 14.99 -0.89
CA PRO A 179 9.28 15.32 -1.89
C PRO A 179 9.79 14.07 -2.61
N GLY A 180 10.19 14.20 -3.87
CA GLY A 180 10.76 13.09 -4.61
C GLY A 180 11.33 13.49 -5.95
N GLU A 181 12.10 12.60 -6.54
CA GLU A 181 12.61 12.66 -7.89
C GLU A 181 13.04 11.27 -8.34
N GLU A 182 13.10 11.03 -9.63
CA GLU A 182 13.76 9.87 -10.20
C GLU A 182 15.15 10.28 -10.71
N VAL A 183 16.18 9.65 -10.14
CA VAL A 183 17.60 9.93 -10.38
C VAL A 183 18.21 8.85 -11.27
N HIS A 184 19.00 9.22 -12.29
CA HIS A 184 19.59 8.25 -13.23
C HIS A 184 21.13 8.30 -13.19
N PRO A 185 21.79 7.78 -12.16
CA PRO A 185 23.23 7.62 -12.20
C PRO A 185 23.59 6.50 -13.18
N ASN A 186 24.27 6.84 -14.28
CA ASN A 186 24.77 5.88 -15.28
C ASN A 186 23.67 4.92 -15.83
N GLY A 187 22.46 5.43 -16.06
CA GLY A 187 21.35 4.69 -16.68
C GLY A 187 20.57 3.75 -15.75
N ILE A 188 20.96 3.61 -14.49
CA ILE A 188 20.09 2.99 -13.48
C ILE A 188 19.04 4.01 -13.01
N HIS A 189 17.79 3.57 -12.87
CA HIS A 189 16.72 4.40 -12.35
C HIS A 189 16.57 4.17 -10.84
N ILE A 190 16.58 5.27 -10.08
CA ILE A 190 16.51 5.26 -8.63
C ILE A 190 15.51 6.32 -8.18
N VAL A 191 14.46 5.91 -7.47
CA VAL A 191 13.57 6.86 -6.83
C VAL A 191 14.14 7.32 -5.49
N ASN A 192 14.27 8.63 -5.33
CA ASN A 192 14.46 9.34 -4.08
C ASN A 192 13.07 9.68 -3.51
N PHE A 193 12.54 8.87 -2.63
CA PHE A 193 11.24 9.13 -2.01
C PHE A 193 11.41 9.79 -0.64
N GLY A 194 10.85 10.97 -0.47
CA GLY A 194 10.83 11.71 0.80
C GLY A 194 12.13 12.47 1.11
N GLY A 195 13.14 12.45 0.24
CA GLY A 195 14.38 13.19 0.47
C GLY A 195 14.17 14.72 0.51
N ARG A 196 14.77 15.39 1.49
CA ARG A 196 14.63 16.83 1.68
C ARG A 196 15.28 17.69 0.57
N PHE A 197 16.17 17.11 -0.21
CA PHE A 197 16.83 17.77 -1.33
C PHE A 197 17.04 16.83 -2.50
N GLY A 198 17.17 17.39 -3.70
CA GLY A 198 17.41 16.64 -4.92
C GLY A 198 18.84 16.15 -5.04
N ILE A 199 19.02 14.96 -5.58
CA ILE A 199 20.31 14.31 -5.79
C ILE A 199 20.85 14.58 -7.20
N THR A 200 19.96 14.75 -8.18
CA THR A 200 20.33 14.92 -9.58
C THR A 200 21.30 16.09 -9.82
N ASP A 201 21.10 17.22 -9.15
CA ASP A 201 22.01 18.35 -9.30
C ASP A 201 23.34 18.12 -8.59
N LEU A 202 23.35 17.34 -7.52
CA LEU A 202 24.59 16.95 -6.83
C LEU A 202 25.46 16.05 -7.73
N LEU A 203 24.86 15.17 -8.53
CA LEU A 203 25.58 14.30 -9.47
C LEU A 203 26.47 15.08 -10.47
N LYS A 204 26.13 16.34 -10.75
CA LYS A 204 26.86 17.20 -11.71
C LYS A 204 28.04 17.96 -11.08
N THR A 205 28.26 17.81 -9.77
CA THR A 205 29.26 18.57 -9.03
C THR A 205 30.63 17.91 -9.05
N GLU A 206 31.70 18.74 -8.92
CA GLU A 206 33.05 18.22 -8.75
C GLU A 206 33.22 17.47 -7.38
N GLU A 207 32.42 17.81 -6.39
CA GLU A 207 32.40 17.12 -5.11
C GLU A 207 31.92 15.69 -5.28
N CYS A 208 30.81 15.48 -6.00
CA CYS A 208 30.34 14.13 -6.35
C CYS A 208 31.43 13.34 -7.07
N ALA A 209 32.11 13.92 -8.07
CA ALA A 209 33.16 13.24 -8.79
C ALA A 209 34.32 12.78 -7.85
N ARG A 210 34.68 13.63 -6.87
CA ARG A 210 35.71 13.27 -5.87
C ARG A 210 35.26 12.16 -4.93
N GLU A 211 34.01 12.25 -4.43
CA GLU A 211 33.44 11.24 -3.51
C GLU A 211 33.27 9.88 -4.20
N VAL A 212 32.71 9.87 -5.42
CA VAL A 212 32.56 8.65 -6.24
C VAL A 212 33.93 8.00 -6.51
N ALA A 213 34.94 8.81 -6.88
CA ALA A 213 36.29 8.30 -7.08
C ALA A 213 36.92 7.72 -5.78
N ALA A 214 36.57 8.28 -4.62
CA ALA A 214 37.01 7.74 -3.33
C ALA A 214 36.33 6.39 -3.01
N ILE A 215 35.03 6.29 -3.24
CA ILE A 215 34.26 5.03 -3.10
C ILE A 215 34.85 3.98 -4.05
N GLN A 216 35.06 4.31 -5.31
CA GLN A 216 35.61 3.39 -6.30
C GLN A 216 36.98 2.82 -5.89
N ARG A 217 37.86 3.63 -5.28
CA ARG A 217 39.18 3.17 -4.78
C ARG A 217 39.07 2.27 -3.56
N SER A 218 38.06 2.46 -2.72
CA SER A 218 37.90 1.75 -1.45
C SER A 218 36.98 0.55 -1.50
N GLN A 219 36.13 0.45 -2.51
CA GLN A 219 35.19 -0.67 -2.65
C GLN A 219 35.93 -1.99 -2.97
N PRO A 220 35.38 -3.14 -2.54
CA PRO A 220 35.86 -4.44 -3.00
C PRO A 220 35.83 -4.57 -4.53
N PRO A 221 36.59 -5.51 -5.11
CA PRO A 221 36.48 -5.80 -6.54
C PRO A 221 35.03 -6.08 -6.92
N VAL A 222 34.57 -5.41 -7.96
CA VAL A 222 33.23 -5.62 -8.49
C VAL A 222 33.16 -6.90 -9.32
N ARG A 223 31.95 -7.36 -9.54
CA ARG A 223 31.67 -8.54 -10.36
C ARG A 223 32.18 -8.35 -11.80
N PRO A 224 32.66 -9.41 -12.48
CA PRO A 224 32.99 -9.33 -13.91
C PRO A 224 31.80 -8.83 -14.75
N GLY A 225 32.05 -7.86 -15.64
CA GLY A 225 31.02 -7.23 -16.46
C GLY A 225 30.36 -6.00 -15.81
N VAL A 226 30.73 -5.63 -14.59
CA VAL A 226 30.28 -4.42 -13.90
C VAL A 226 31.38 -3.36 -13.96
N ASP A 227 31.03 -2.14 -14.36
CA ASP A 227 31.93 -0.99 -14.29
C ASP A 227 32.08 -0.52 -12.82
N PRO A 228 33.32 -0.51 -12.26
CA PRO A 228 33.54 -0.06 -10.89
C PRO A 228 33.11 1.39 -10.62
N ALA A 229 33.18 2.27 -11.60
CA ALA A 229 32.75 3.66 -11.46
C ALA A 229 31.22 3.75 -11.40
N TRP A 230 30.51 2.92 -12.16
CA TRP A 230 29.05 2.84 -12.09
C TRP A 230 28.59 2.31 -10.74
N SER A 231 29.20 1.24 -10.24
CA SER A 231 28.93 0.70 -8.90
C SER A 231 29.13 1.76 -7.81
N ALA A 232 30.25 2.50 -7.88
CA ALA A 232 30.55 3.56 -6.92
C ALA A 232 29.53 4.73 -6.99
N SER A 233 29.16 5.16 -8.19
CA SER A 233 28.18 6.22 -8.41
C SER A 233 26.79 5.81 -7.92
N THR A 234 26.35 4.58 -8.17
CA THR A 234 25.09 4.05 -7.68
C THR A 234 25.04 4.00 -6.17
N ARG A 235 26.09 3.49 -5.52
CA ARG A 235 26.23 3.49 -4.07
C ARG A 235 26.17 4.91 -3.51
N TRP A 236 26.92 5.83 -4.08
CA TRP A 236 26.93 7.24 -3.68
C TRP A 236 25.52 7.83 -3.75
N THR A 237 24.76 7.54 -4.81
CA THR A 237 23.39 8.04 -4.98
C THR A 237 22.47 7.56 -3.85
N PHE A 238 22.48 6.26 -3.53
CA PHE A 238 21.67 5.74 -2.41
C PHE A 238 22.13 6.32 -1.07
N ASP A 239 23.42 6.49 -0.85
CA ASP A 239 23.93 7.09 0.39
C ASP A 239 23.49 8.57 0.53
N LYS A 240 23.48 9.34 -0.58
CA LYS A 240 22.97 10.72 -0.56
C LYS A 240 21.45 10.80 -0.37
N ILE A 241 20.67 9.86 -0.91
CA ILE A 241 19.24 9.76 -0.62
C ILE A 241 19.00 9.54 0.88
N ARG A 242 19.76 8.65 1.53
CA ARG A 242 19.71 8.43 2.98
C ARG A 242 20.09 9.67 3.77
N GLU A 243 21.13 10.38 3.35
CA GLU A 243 21.56 11.67 3.93
C GLU A 243 20.45 12.73 3.80
N ALA A 244 19.72 12.74 2.68
CA ALA A 244 18.54 13.57 2.51
C ALA A 244 17.36 13.15 3.42
N GLY A 245 17.43 12.01 4.10
CA GLY A 245 16.36 11.44 4.90
C GLY A 245 15.30 10.70 4.10
N GLY A 246 15.58 10.39 2.84
CA GLY A 246 14.70 9.68 1.92
C GLY A 246 14.87 8.15 1.94
N LEU A 247 14.01 7.48 1.20
CA LEU A 247 14.07 6.06 0.87
C LEU A 247 14.58 5.92 -0.57
N GLY A 248 15.72 5.23 -0.75
CA GLY A 248 16.26 4.92 -2.06
C GLY A 248 15.64 3.65 -2.63
N VAL A 249 14.88 3.76 -3.72
CA VAL A 249 14.22 2.62 -4.36
C VAL A 249 14.95 2.26 -5.65
N PHE A 250 15.32 0.99 -5.80
CA PHE A 250 15.84 0.43 -7.04
C PHE A 250 14.67 0.08 -7.95
N CYS A 251 14.55 0.80 -9.09
CA CYS A 251 13.38 0.74 -9.96
C CYS A 251 13.57 -0.20 -11.15
N HIS A 252 12.51 -0.84 -11.56
CA HIS A 252 12.23 -1.56 -12.81
C HIS A 252 13.46 -2.01 -13.66
N PRO A 253 14.37 -2.86 -13.14
CA PRO A 253 15.63 -3.21 -13.80
C PRO A 253 15.48 -3.97 -15.12
N TYR A 254 14.32 -4.57 -15.36
CA TYR A 254 14.03 -5.37 -16.56
C TYR A 254 13.21 -4.59 -17.61
N TRP A 255 13.07 -3.27 -17.43
CA TRP A 255 12.47 -2.44 -18.44
C TRP A 255 13.25 -2.54 -19.77
N THR A 256 12.52 -2.65 -20.90
CA THR A 256 13.12 -2.83 -22.20
C THR A 256 13.24 -1.51 -22.93
N PHE A 257 14.40 -1.28 -23.50
CA PHE A 257 14.70 -0.12 -24.36
C PHE A 257 15.40 -0.59 -25.63
N HIS A 258 14.88 -0.26 -26.79
CA HIS A 258 15.42 -0.72 -28.08
C HIS A 258 15.74 -2.24 -28.14
N ALA A 259 14.78 -3.05 -27.69
CA ALA A 259 14.86 -4.53 -27.70
C ALA A 259 15.92 -5.16 -26.77
N HIS A 260 16.41 -4.45 -25.78
CA HIS A 260 17.25 -5.01 -24.70
C HIS A 260 16.84 -4.41 -23.34
N TYR A 261 17.18 -5.10 -22.26
CA TYR A 261 16.93 -4.60 -20.91
C TYR A 261 17.77 -3.35 -20.64
N SER A 262 17.23 -2.42 -19.85
CA SER A 262 17.91 -1.19 -19.45
C SER A 262 19.22 -1.44 -18.70
N LEU A 263 19.29 -2.55 -17.95
CA LEU A 263 20.48 -2.94 -17.20
C LEU A 263 20.97 -4.33 -17.61
N ALA A 264 22.29 -4.49 -17.66
CA ALA A 264 22.91 -5.80 -17.84
C ALA A 264 22.68 -6.69 -16.60
N GLU A 265 22.41 -7.97 -16.81
CA GLU A 265 22.16 -8.95 -15.74
C GLU A 265 23.29 -8.98 -14.70
N ALA A 266 24.55 -8.90 -15.13
CA ALA A 266 25.69 -8.85 -14.22
C ALA A 266 25.62 -7.66 -13.24
N TYR A 267 25.05 -6.52 -13.70
CA TYR A 267 24.89 -5.34 -12.86
C TYR A 267 23.73 -5.50 -11.90
N ILE A 268 22.60 -6.06 -12.36
CA ILE A 268 21.44 -6.38 -11.51
C ILE A 268 21.87 -7.33 -10.39
N GLU A 269 22.57 -8.42 -10.71
CA GLU A 269 23.11 -9.36 -9.71
C GLU A 269 24.05 -8.68 -8.71
N HIS A 270 24.94 -7.78 -9.19
CA HIS A 270 25.84 -7.02 -8.33
C HIS A 270 25.07 -6.14 -7.33
N LEU A 271 23.97 -5.50 -7.77
CA LEU A 271 23.15 -4.67 -6.89
C LEU A 271 22.44 -5.51 -5.81
N PHE A 272 21.96 -6.71 -6.13
CA PHE A 272 21.40 -7.62 -5.13
C PHE A 272 22.47 -8.23 -4.20
N GLU A 273 23.71 -8.42 -4.67
CA GLU A 273 24.82 -8.89 -3.85
C GLU A 273 25.31 -7.84 -2.85
N THR A 274 25.33 -6.58 -3.26
CA THR A 274 25.85 -5.46 -2.45
C THR A 274 24.78 -4.70 -1.69
N GLU A 275 23.51 -4.88 -2.06
CA GLU A 275 22.31 -4.28 -1.44
C GLU A 275 22.46 -2.78 -1.15
N PRO A 276 22.84 -1.93 -2.12
CA PRO A 276 23.00 -0.50 -1.86
C PRO A 276 21.66 0.22 -1.68
N PHE A 277 20.56 -0.35 -2.14
CA PHE A 277 19.20 0.21 -2.09
C PHE A 277 18.51 -0.05 -0.75
N ASP A 278 17.48 0.75 -0.44
CA ASP A 278 16.65 0.59 0.75
C ASP A 278 15.41 -0.27 0.46
N ALA A 279 14.91 -0.24 -0.76
CA ALA A 279 13.79 -1.06 -1.24
C ALA A 279 13.92 -1.37 -2.73
N PHE A 280 13.27 -2.44 -3.13
CA PHE A 280 13.17 -2.87 -4.53
C PHE A 280 11.74 -2.66 -5.04
N GLU A 281 11.62 -2.02 -6.20
CA GLU A 281 10.35 -1.91 -6.92
C GLU A 281 10.01 -3.26 -7.53
N LEU A 282 9.28 -4.05 -6.76
CA LEU A 282 8.95 -5.43 -7.10
C LEU A 282 7.94 -5.53 -8.23
N ILE A 283 6.97 -4.62 -8.22
CA ILE A 283 5.97 -4.43 -9.26
C ILE A 283 6.01 -2.95 -9.63
N GLY A 284 6.31 -2.67 -10.86
CA GLY A 284 6.46 -1.29 -11.35
C GLY A 284 5.92 -1.10 -12.74
N GLY A 285 5.92 0.18 -13.14
CA GLY A 285 5.28 0.69 -14.31
C GLY A 285 5.86 0.18 -15.60
N PHE A 286 5.10 -0.69 -16.21
CA PHE A 286 5.32 -1.02 -17.61
C PHE A 286 4.03 -0.81 -18.36
N ASN A 287 4.17 -0.34 -19.57
CA ASN A 287 3.12 -0.43 -20.54
C ASN A 287 2.59 -1.88 -20.53
N HIS A 288 1.28 -2.05 -20.60
CA HIS A 288 0.61 -3.37 -20.67
C HIS A 288 1.14 -4.28 -21.80
N THR A 289 1.99 -3.76 -22.68
CA THR A 289 2.70 -4.54 -23.73
C THR A 289 3.97 -5.23 -23.23
N GLU A 290 4.42 -4.95 -21.99
CA GLU A 290 5.65 -5.52 -21.40
C GLU A 290 5.42 -6.23 -20.06
N PRO A 291 4.46 -7.19 -19.96
CA PRO A 291 4.16 -7.85 -18.68
C PRO A 291 5.32 -8.73 -18.18
N GLU A 292 6.25 -9.07 -19.06
CA GLU A 292 7.41 -9.92 -18.75
C GLU A 292 8.35 -9.30 -17.74
N ALA A 293 8.50 -7.97 -17.74
CA ALA A 293 9.39 -7.27 -16.85
C ALA A 293 8.97 -7.44 -15.38
N ASN A 294 7.67 -7.25 -15.07
CA ASN A 294 7.15 -7.51 -13.72
C ASN A 294 7.28 -8.99 -13.31
N LEU A 295 7.09 -9.92 -14.25
CA LEU A 295 7.29 -11.34 -13.98
C LEU A 295 8.75 -11.64 -13.63
N LEU A 296 9.70 -11.06 -14.35
CA LEU A 296 11.12 -11.20 -14.07
C LEU A 296 11.51 -10.60 -12.72
N GLN A 297 10.97 -9.43 -12.35
CA GLN A 297 11.17 -8.81 -11.05
C GLN A 297 10.67 -9.69 -9.92
N VAL A 298 9.46 -10.21 -10.02
CA VAL A 298 8.89 -11.13 -9.03
C VAL A 298 9.71 -12.43 -8.93
N THR A 299 10.13 -12.98 -10.06
CA THR A 299 10.95 -14.20 -10.09
C THR A 299 12.32 -13.95 -9.46
N ARG A 300 12.96 -12.83 -9.77
CA ARG A 300 14.23 -12.40 -9.14
C ARG A 300 14.08 -12.26 -7.63
N TYR A 301 13.04 -11.60 -7.17
CA TYR A 301 12.75 -11.47 -5.74
C TYR A 301 12.68 -12.83 -5.05
N HIS A 302 11.98 -13.80 -5.62
CA HIS A 302 11.87 -15.14 -5.05
C HIS A 302 13.22 -15.87 -5.04
N GLU A 303 14.01 -15.71 -6.10
CA GLU A 303 15.36 -16.29 -6.15
C GLU A 303 16.26 -15.70 -5.06
N GLU A 304 16.30 -14.38 -4.90
CA GLU A 304 17.07 -13.72 -3.86
C GLU A 304 16.62 -14.11 -2.45
N ARG A 305 15.31 -14.23 -2.25
CA ARG A 305 14.74 -14.76 -1.01
C ARG A 305 15.18 -16.19 -0.73
N SER A 306 15.25 -17.04 -1.75
CA SER A 306 15.73 -18.42 -1.62
C SER A 306 17.22 -18.51 -1.23
N ARG A 307 17.99 -17.48 -1.58
CA ARG A 307 19.41 -17.31 -1.17
C ARG A 307 19.56 -16.75 0.25
N GLY A 308 18.44 -16.51 0.97
CA GLY A 308 18.41 -16.02 2.35
C GLY A 308 18.42 -14.50 2.50
N ARG A 309 18.32 -13.72 1.43
CA ARG A 309 18.27 -12.26 1.49
C ARG A 309 16.90 -11.76 1.93
N ILE A 310 16.88 -10.67 2.68
CA ILE A 310 15.66 -9.96 3.08
C ILE A 310 15.57 -8.71 2.23
N ILE A 311 14.75 -8.76 1.19
CA ILE A 311 14.58 -7.64 0.26
C ILE A 311 13.30 -6.88 0.62
N PRO A 312 13.39 -5.63 1.12
CA PRO A 312 12.22 -4.77 1.26
C PRO A 312 11.62 -4.45 -0.12
N VAL A 313 10.30 -4.48 -0.23
CA VAL A 313 9.63 -4.34 -1.52
C VAL A 313 8.60 -3.21 -1.51
N VAL A 314 8.47 -2.56 -2.65
CA VAL A 314 7.41 -1.59 -2.95
C VAL A 314 6.77 -1.92 -4.30
N GLY A 315 5.54 -1.48 -4.48
CA GLY A 315 4.88 -1.40 -5.78
C GLY A 315 4.71 0.06 -6.15
N ALA A 316 4.95 0.42 -7.38
CA ALA A 316 4.83 1.78 -7.86
C ALA A 316 4.34 1.80 -9.31
N SER A 317 3.64 2.85 -9.71
CA SER A 317 3.01 2.84 -11.04
C SER A 317 3.94 3.25 -12.16
N ASP A 318 4.89 4.12 -11.88
CA ASP A 318 5.68 4.82 -12.93
C ASP A 318 4.75 5.45 -13.98
N ALA A 319 3.58 5.93 -13.50
CA ALA A 319 2.55 6.43 -14.39
C ALA A 319 2.91 7.80 -14.97
N HIS A 320 2.71 7.93 -16.28
CA HIS A 320 2.96 9.14 -17.03
C HIS A 320 1.67 9.88 -17.44
N GLY A 321 0.51 9.44 -16.88
CA GLY A 321 -0.78 10.08 -17.13
C GLY A 321 -1.87 9.52 -16.22
N CYS A 322 -2.67 10.43 -15.64
CA CYS A 322 -3.73 10.08 -14.69
C CYS A 322 -5.07 9.76 -15.36
N GLU A 323 -5.36 10.39 -16.51
CA GLU A 323 -6.68 10.34 -17.12
C GLU A 323 -6.81 9.26 -18.21
N ARG A 324 -5.71 8.88 -18.84
CA ARG A 324 -5.73 7.82 -19.87
C ARG A 324 -5.86 6.42 -19.31
N GLY A 325 -5.66 6.24 -17.98
CA GLY A 325 -5.85 4.97 -17.29
C GLY A 325 -4.76 3.94 -17.54
N ASP A 326 -3.62 4.33 -18.14
CA ASP A 326 -2.47 3.46 -18.29
C ASP A 326 -1.59 3.54 -17.05
N LEU A 327 -1.35 2.41 -16.38
CA LEU A 327 -0.52 2.23 -15.20
C LEU A 327 -1.03 2.92 -13.93
N PHE A 328 -1.62 4.10 -14.02
CA PHE A 328 -2.08 4.90 -12.90
C PHE A 328 -3.13 4.15 -12.05
N GLY A 329 -2.77 3.86 -10.80
CA GLY A 329 -3.58 3.06 -9.88
C GLY A 329 -3.53 1.54 -10.13
N TRP A 330 -2.74 1.06 -11.10
CA TRP A 330 -2.57 -0.37 -11.36
C TRP A 330 -1.54 -1.00 -10.42
N TYR A 331 -0.56 -0.21 -9.99
CA TYR A 331 0.51 -0.65 -9.10
C TYR A 331 0.64 0.34 -7.95
N TYR A 332 0.77 -0.18 -6.75
CA TYR A 332 0.95 0.63 -5.56
C TYR A 332 1.50 -0.19 -4.39
N THR A 333 1.95 0.49 -3.36
CA THR A 333 2.40 -0.10 -2.11
C THR A 333 1.29 -0.08 -1.07
N ILE A 334 1.15 -1.14 -0.28
CA ILE A 334 0.52 -1.06 1.04
C ILE A 334 1.65 -1.15 2.07
N ALA A 335 1.89 -0.05 2.78
CA ALA A 335 2.83 0.02 3.89
C ALA A 335 2.08 -0.12 5.21
N PHE A 336 2.45 -1.11 6.01
CA PHE A 336 1.91 -1.31 7.36
C PHE A 336 2.72 -0.49 8.35
N ALA A 337 2.30 0.74 8.63
CA ALA A 337 3.01 1.67 9.50
C ALA A 337 2.11 2.21 10.61
N PRO A 338 2.70 2.64 11.75
CA PRO A 338 1.92 3.24 12.84
C PRO A 338 1.24 4.55 12.43
N SER A 339 1.89 5.34 11.59
CA SER A 339 1.39 6.61 11.08
C SER A 339 1.82 6.84 9.63
N LEU A 340 1.30 7.93 9.03
CA LEU A 340 1.75 8.47 7.74
C LEU A 340 3.00 9.36 7.86
N ASP A 341 3.62 9.47 9.01
CA ASP A 341 4.87 10.23 9.11
C ASP A 341 5.99 9.54 8.32
N LEU A 342 6.75 10.33 7.57
CA LEU A 342 7.79 9.79 6.66
C LEU A 342 8.75 8.80 7.34
N PRO A 343 9.27 9.05 8.56
CA PRO A 343 10.13 8.09 9.24
C PRO A 343 9.45 6.76 9.56
N ASP A 344 8.14 6.76 9.84
CA ASP A 344 7.38 5.54 10.12
C ASP A 344 7.14 4.73 8.85
N LEU A 345 6.82 5.39 7.73
CA LEU A 345 6.69 4.75 6.42
C LEU A 345 8.01 4.15 5.96
N ILE A 346 9.11 4.92 6.00
CA ILE A 346 10.45 4.44 5.63
C ILE A 346 10.85 3.24 6.48
N ARG A 347 10.63 3.31 7.80
CA ARG A 347 10.93 2.22 8.71
C ARG A 347 10.09 0.99 8.39
N ALA A 348 8.79 1.15 8.13
CA ALA A 348 7.90 0.05 7.77
C ALA A 348 8.40 -0.66 6.51
N VAL A 349 8.71 0.06 5.44
CA VAL A 349 9.26 -0.52 4.21
C VAL A 349 10.59 -1.23 4.50
N LYS A 350 11.57 -0.56 5.09
CA LYS A 350 12.92 -1.12 5.37
C LYS A 350 12.91 -2.33 6.27
N THR A 351 11.91 -2.46 7.14
CA THR A 351 11.77 -3.64 8.04
C THR A 351 10.83 -4.71 7.50
N GLY A 352 10.45 -4.62 6.21
CA GLY A 352 9.65 -5.62 5.51
C GLY A 352 8.17 -5.60 5.84
N TYR A 353 7.64 -4.48 6.36
CA TYR A 353 6.20 -4.26 6.59
C TYR A 353 5.54 -3.56 5.41
N SER A 354 5.81 -4.06 4.20
CA SER A 354 5.17 -3.59 2.97
C SER A 354 4.86 -4.73 2.03
N VAL A 355 3.89 -4.52 1.16
CA VAL A 355 3.59 -5.37 0.01
C VAL A 355 3.43 -4.50 -1.23
N ALA A 356 3.90 -5.02 -2.36
CA ALA A 356 3.65 -4.48 -3.68
C ALA A 356 2.32 -5.03 -4.19
N VAL A 357 1.43 -4.19 -4.71
CA VAL A 357 0.11 -4.62 -5.19
C VAL A 357 -0.01 -4.36 -6.69
N GLU A 358 -0.39 -5.40 -7.40
CA GLU A 358 -0.83 -5.33 -8.79
C GLU A 358 -2.37 -5.34 -8.83
N ALA A 359 -2.98 -4.30 -9.38
CA ALA A 359 -4.43 -4.10 -9.42
C ALA A 359 -4.89 -3.74 -10.84
N LEU A 360 -4.60 -4.62 -11.80
CA LEU A 360 -4.96 -4.40 -13.20
C LEU A 360 -6.48 -4.26 -13.37
N PRO A 361 -6.95 -3.39 -14.27
CA PRO A 361 -8.36 -3.17 -14.51
C PRO A 361 -9.09 -4.48 -14.83
N GLY A 362 -10.21 -4.71 -14.15
CA GLY A 362 -11.03 -5.91 -14.35
C GLY A 362 -10.48 -7.20 -13.71
N GLN A 363 -9.32 -7.15 -13.06
CA GLN A 363 -8.74 -8.28 -12.34
C GLN A 363 -8.84 -8.10 -10.83
N GLN A 364 -8.69 -9.21 -10.10
CA GLN A 364 -8.53 -9.15 -8.66
C GLN A 364 -7.13 -8.64 -8.32
N ALA A 365 -7.03 -7.70 -7.41
CA ALA A 365 -5.74 -7.20 -6.93
C ALA A 365 -4.89 -8.32 -6.32
N ARG A 366 -3.60 -8.32 -6.65
CA ARG A 366 -2.62 -9.34 -6.25
C ARG A 366 -1.50 -8.69 -5.45
N PRO A 367 -1.46 -8.86 -4.13
CA PRO A 367 -0.34 -8.41 -3.31
C PRO A 367 0.85 -9.38 -3.41
N HIS A 368 2.06 -8.85 -3.48
CA HIS A 368 3.34 -9.57 -3.51
C HIS A 368 4.24 -9.10 -2.38
N GLY A 369 4.93 -10.03 -1.70
CA GLY A 369 5.80 -9.73 -0.58
C GLY A 369 5.87 -10.87 0.45
N PRO A 370 6.13 -10.57 1.73
CA PRO A 370 6.14 -11.59 2.79
C PRO A 370 4.77 -12.27 2.92
N PHE A 371 4.74 -13.60 2.98
CA PHE A 371 3.52 -14.41 2.98
C PHE A 371 2.49 -13.96 4.04
N ARG A 372 2.94 -13.68 5.26
CA ARG A 372 2.10 -13.17 6.36
C ARG A 372 1.35 -11.90 5.97
N LEU A 373 2.07 -10.93 5.38
CA LEU A 373 1.49 -9.65 4.96
C LEU A 373 0.60 -9.80 3.72
N VAL A 374 0.95 -10.71 2.81
CA VAL A 374 0.12 -11.02 1.63
C VAL A 374 -1.23 -11.57 2.05
N LYS A 375 -1.29 -12.51 3.01
CA LYS A 375 -2.56 -13.02 3.57
C LYS A 375 -3.42 -11.89 4.13
N TYR A 376 -2.81 -11.04 4.94
CA TYR A 376 -3.50 -9.92 5.56
C TYR A 376 -3.96 -8.88 4.53
N ALA A 377 -3.10 -8.53 3.56
CA ALA A 377 -3.44 -7.62 2.48
C ALA A 377 -4.61 -8.11 1.64
N LEU A 378 -4.71 -9.41 1.35
CA LEU A 378 -5.86 -9.98 0.62
C LEU A 378 -7.19 -9.77 1.37
N PHE A 379 -7.18 -9.90 2.70
CA PHE A 379 -8.35 -9.56 3.52
C PHE A 379 -8.67 -8.06 3.42
N LEU A 380 -7.69 -7.19 3.61
CA LEU A 380 -7.87 -5.74 3.57
C LEU A 380 -8.38 -5.24 2.21
N LEU A 381 -7.82 -5.77 1.11
CA LEU A 381 -8.25 -5.45 -0.25
C LEU A 381 -9.71 -5.82 -0.53
N ARG A 382 -10.24 -6.80 0.18
CA ARG A 382 -11.63 -7.24 0.03
C ARG A 382 -12.58 -6.56 1.00
N GLU A 383 -12.19 -6.37 2.26
CA GLU A 383 -13.10 -6.04 3.36
C GLU A 383 -12.96 -4.60 3.88
N VAL A 384 -11.82 -3.94 3.66
CA VAL A 384 -11.50 -2.64 4.27
C VAL A 384 -11.23 -1.58 3.21
N LEU A 385 -10.29 -1.81 2.32
CA LEU A 385 -9.85 -0.81 1.35
C LEU A 385 -10.94 -0.32 0.38
N PRO A 386 -11.96 -1.11 -0.01
CA PRO A 386 -13.07 -0.56 -0.81
C PRO A 386 -13.87 0.54 -0.10
N LEU A 387 -13.97 0.50 1.24
CA LEU A 387 -14.62 1.55 2.03
C LEU A 387 -13.72 2.79 2.14
N HIS A 388 -12.45 2.57 2.39
CA HIS A 388 -11.42 3.61 2.42
C HIS A 388 -11.33 4.35 1.08
N ASP A 389 -11.24 3.62 -0.04
CA ASP A 389 -11.10 4.20 -1.38
C ASP A 389 -12.31 5.08 -1.78
N GLN A 390 -13.51 4.77 -1.27
CA GLN A 390 -14.70 5.62 -1.47
C GLN A 390 -14.52 7.00 -0.80
N LEU A 391 -14.02 7.03 0.44
CA LEU A 391 -13.77 8.28 1.17
C LEU A 391 -12.67 9.08 0.48
N CYS A 392 -11.59 8.43 0.07
CA CYS A 392 -10.50 9.05 -0.69
C CYS A 392 -10.98 9.63 -2.02
N ALA A 393 -11.87 8.92 -2.72
CA ALA A 393 -12.40 9.38 -4.00
C ALA A 393 -13.24 10.67 -3.85
N GLU A 394 -13.98 10.82 -2.76
CA GLU A 394 -14.69 12.06 -2.44
C GLU A 394 -13.70 13.20 -2.19
N GLU A 395 -12.72 12.99 -1.34
CA GLU A 395 -11.70 13.98 -0.99
C GLU A 395 -10.86 14.40 -2.22
N GLY A 396 -10.42 13.44 -3.05
CA GLY A 396 -9.67 13.74 -4.28
C GLY A 396 -10.47 14.57 -5.30
N ARG A 397 -11.80 14.37 -5.40
CA ARG A 397 -12.66 15.26 -6.21
C ARG A 397 -12.71 16.67 -5.64
N LEU A 398 -12.74 16.82 -4.32
CA LEU A 398 -12.72 18.14 -3.66
C LEU A 398 -11.37 18.81 -3.86
N MET A 399 -10.25 18.06 -3.83
CA MET A 399 -8.92 18.57 -4.17
C MET A 399 -8.87 19.11 -5.61
N HIS A 400 -9.48 18.41 -6.58
CA HIS A 400 -9.60 18.94 -7.95
C HIS A 400 -10.42 20.23 -8.01
N ARG A 401 -11.52 20.32 -7.26
CA ARG A 401 -12.32 21.55 -7.16
C ARG A 401 -11.54 22.71 -6.55
N HIS A 402 -10.71 22.43 -5.54
CA HIS A 402 -9.80 23.42 -4.96
C HIS A 402 -8.83 23.98 -6.01
N LEU A 403 -8.20 23.11 -6.83
CA LEU A 403 -7.34 23.53 -7.94
C LEU A 403 -8.09 24.32 -9.01
N ALA A 404 -9.37 24.11 -9.17
CA ALA A 404 -10.25 24.88 -10.07
C ALA A 404 -10.76 26.19 -9.43
N HIS A 405 -10.23 26.59 -8.27
CA HIS A 405 -10.60 27.78 -7.54
C HIS A 405 -12.08 27.84 -7.12
N ASP A 406 -12.71 26.68 -6.88
CA ASP A 406 -14.04 26.63 -6.29
C ASP A 406 -13.98 27.04 -4.81
N THR A 407 -14.62 28.16 -4.51
CA THR A 407 -14.56 28.78 -3.18
C THR A 407 -15.18 27.90 -2.08
N SER A 408 -16.09 27.00 -2.42
CA SER A 408 -16.68 26.08 -1.44
C SER A 408 -15.84 24.85 -1.15
N ALA A 409 -14.86 24.56 -2.01
CA ALA A 409 -14.05 23.34 -1.91
C ALA A 409 -13.25 23.25 -0.61
N HIS A 410 -12.78 24.38 -0.06
CA HIS A 410 -12.04 24.42 1.19
C HIS A 410 -12.87 23.93 2.40
N GLU A 411 -14.11 24.42 2.54
CA GLU A 411 -14.99 23.96 3.61
C GLU A 411 -15.43 22.50 3.42
N ASP A 412 -15.64 22.07 2.16
CA ASP A 412 -15.99 20.69 1.83
C ASP A 412 -14.84 19.76 2.18
N LEU A 413 -13.59 20.15 1.89
CA LEU A 413 -12.37 19.43 2.28
C LEU A 413 -12.25 19.33 3.80
N ALA A 414 -12.47 20.43 4.53
CA ALA A 414 -12.43 20.40 5.99
C ALA A 414 -13.43 19.41 6.61
N ARG A 415 -14.59 19.21 5.98
CA ARG A 415 -15.57 18.19 6.38
C ARG A 415 -15.16 16.76 5.99
N ALA A 416 -14.41 16.59 4.91
CA ALA A 416 -13.97 15.30 4.42
C ALA A 416 -12.73 14.78 5.16
N THR A 417 -11.83 15.67 5.57
CA THR A 417 -10.58 15.35 6.27
C THR A 417 -10.82 14.57 7.57
N GLY A 418 -10.01 13.58 7.86
CA GLY A 418 -10.06 12.73 9.05
C GLY A 418 -11.03 11.55 8.95
N ARG A 419 -11.84 11.45 7.89
CA ARG A 419 -12.82 10.37 7.74
C ARG A 419 -12.18 8.99 7.55
N CYS A 420 -11.04 8.93 6.87
CA CYS A 420 -10.27 7.67 6.74
C CYS A 420 -9.73 7.22 8.11
N GLY A 421 -9.24 8.14 8.93
CA GLY A 421 -8.83 7.84 10.31
C GLY A 421 -9.99 7.30 11.13
N GLN A 422 -11.16 7.95 11.10
CA GLN A 422 -12.37 7.50 11.79
C GLN A 422 -12.82 6.10 11.33
N LEU A 423 -12.73 5.81 10.02
CA LEU A 423 -13.00 4.47 9.48
C LEU A 423 -12.07 3.43 10.11
N TYR A 424 -10.77 3.70 10.13
CA TYR A 424 -9.81 2.77 10.74
C TYR A 424 -10.03 2.60 12.23
N ASP A 425 -10.34 3.66 12.97
CA ASP A 425 -10.65 3.58 14.40
C ASP A 425 -11.87 2.70 14.68
N GLY A 426 -12.88 2.72 13.81
CA GLY A 426 -14.05 1.85 13.94
C GLY A 426 -13.78 0.38 13.55
N LEU A 427 -12.84 0.14 12.65
CA LEU A 427 -12.56 -1.20 12.11
C LEU A 427 -11.47 -1.96 12.87
N TRP A 428 -10.64 -1.30 13.66
CA TRP A 428 -9.60 -1.92 14.50
C TRP A 428 -10.02 -2.01 15.95
N SER A 429 -9.75 -3.14 16.58
CA SER A 429 -9.80 -3.22 18.04
C SER A 429 -8.84 -2.21 18.66
N PRO A 430 -9.21 -1.55 19.77
CA PRO A 430 -8.27 -0.71 20.51
C PRO A 430 -7.00 -1.50 20.85
N THR A 431 -5.85 -0.89 20.64
CA THR A 431 -4.59 -1.48 21.10
C THR A 431 -4.60 -1.50 22.63
N PRO A 432 -4.40 -2.66 23.28
CA PRO A 432 -4.35 -2.69 24.73
C PRO A 432 -3.24 -1.73 25.22
N PRO A 433 -3.43 -1.03 26.34
CA PRO A 433 -2.39 -0.23 26.95
C PRO A 433 -1.16 -1.13 27.23
N ARG A 434 0.02 -0.63 26.87
CA ARG A 434 1.29 -1.31 27.12
C ARG A 434 1.60 -1.38 28.61
#